data_c55e3d56edc21058489bd07996da4a1f
#
_entry.id   c55e3d56edc21058489bd07996da4a1f
#
_cell.length_a   1.000
_cell.length_b   1.000
_cell.length_c   1.000
_cell.angle_alpha   90.00
_cell.angle_beta   90.00
_cell.angle_gamma   90.00
#
_symmetry.space_group_name_H-M   'P 1'
#
loop_
_entity.id
_entity.type
_entity.pdbx_description
1 polymer ?
#
loop_
_entity_poly.entity_id
_entity_poly.type
_entity_poly.pdbx_seq_one_letter_code
_entity_poly.pdbx_strand_id
1 'polypeptide(L)'
;MRYNKSETRIINNAIKMAEEVKKYHERTQSWDIPEYLIVDGCKVGKWWIEINKRIREGSIPDEVVHLMIDKKIDCGIRPLYQEEWYQMGKEWKEKHDGRIGKNAHVGQYDLEAWYLYFISYRNKESKWLGQFDKFSSIWKGNGMISADMRIGNKKVGDWAVAQIQDKDLSFWKEDMLDEIGFIWNERKVREIIRKRTNFHSDTVDSRRLQSYIDEADPAGITFIDVYGFVAENKGDIPWSGKGLFRCEVGINSIFTDKQFTDYVKKMQKEIAKRTKASFLRYAANSRVALTDDDIRIHRMVAYKSKHRIIVLIRVTRDVEIEIEDAG
;
A
#
# COMPACT_ATOMS: atom_id res chain seq x y z
N MET A 1 -2.55 3.27 21.29
CA MET A 1 -1.98 1.97 20.85
C MET A 1 -2.68 0.82 21.60
N ARG A 2 -3.17 -0.24 20.92
CA ARG A 2 -3.76 -1.39 21.63
C ARG A 2 -2.67 -2.43 21.89
N TYR A 3 -2.25 -2.50 23.14
CA TYR A 3 -1.26 -3.48 23.57
C TYR A 3 -1.82 -4.91 23.57
N ASN A 4 -1.00 -5.85 23.19
CA ASN A 4 -1.32 -7.25 23.33
C ASN A 4 -1.22 -7.66 24.83
N LYS A 5 -1.75 -8.84 25.19
CA LYS A 5 -1.71 -9.34 26.58
C LYS A 5 -0.29 -9.39 27.19
N SER A 6 0.72 -9.65 26.35
CA SER A 6 2.11 -9.73 26.78
C SER A 6 2.68 -8.34 27.12
N GLU A 7 2.42 -7.35 26.28
CA GLU A 7 2.84 -5.96 26.50
C GLU A 7 2.14 -5.36 27.70
N THR A 8 0.82 -5.56 27.83
CA THR A 8 0.07 -5.13 29.04
C THR A 8 0.66 -5.73 30.32
N ARG A 9 1.11 -7.00 30.28
CA ARG A 9 1.75 -7.64 31.42
C ARG A 9 3.10 -7.01 31.73
N ILE A 10 3.90 -6.67 30.72
CA ILE A 10 5.20 -5.99 30.90
C ILE A 10 4.98 -4.62 31.54
N ILE A 11 4.02 -3.82 31.06
CA ILE A 11 3.70 -2.50 31.60
C ILE A 11 3.26 -2.59 33.05
N ASN A 12 2.28 -3.46 33.36
CA ASN A 12 1.78 -3.62 34.74
C ASN A 12 2.86 -4.08 35.71
N ASN A 13 3.73 -4.98 35.25
CA ASN A 13 4.86 -5.42 36.07
C ASN A 13 5.88 -4.30 36.28
N ALA A 14 6.15 -3.50 35.26
CA ALA A 14 7.07 -2.38 35.33
C ALA A 14 6.58 -1.31 36.32
N ILE A 15 5.28 -0.98 36.34
CA ILE A 15 4.70 -0.03 37.29
C ILE A 15 5.01 -0.45 38.73
N LYS A 16 4.74 -1.72 39.06
CA LYS A 16 4.99 -2.25 40.40
C LYS A 16 6.48 -2.26 40.76
N MET A 17 7.33 -2.75 39.85
CA MET A 17 8.76 -2.91 40.11
C MET A 17 9.50 -1.57 40.19
N ALA A 18 9.10 -0.59 39.36
CA ALA A 18 9.67 0.76 39.37
C ALA A 18 9.48 1.46 40.72
N GLU A 19 8.35 1.22 41.39
CA GLU A 19 8.12 1.75 42.76
C GLU A 19 9.11 1.14 43.74
N GLU A 20 9.33 -0.15 43.71
CA GLU A 20 10.25 -0.84 44.62
C GLU A 20 11.71 -0.46 44.34
N VAL A 21 12.09 -0.28 43.08
CA VAL A 21 13.40 0.27 42.68
C VAL A 21 13.60 1.67 43.24
N LYS A 22 12.61 2.53 43.14
CA LYS A 22 12.67 3.91 43.66
C LYS A 22 12.79 3.93 45.20
N LYS A 23 12.01 3.13 45.93
CA LYS A 23 12.14 2.97 47.38
C LYS A 23 13.52 2.46 47.79
N TYR A 24 14.10 1.53 47.04
CA TYR A 24 15.46 1.07 47.29
C TYR A 24 16.46 2.21 47.12
N HIS A 25 16.39 2.98 46.04
CA HIS A 25 17.24 4.13 45.80
C HIS A 25 17.09 5.21 46.91
N GLU A 26 15.89 5.54 47.31
CA GLU A 26 15.63 6.52 48.38
C GLU A 26 16.30 6.11 49.70
N ARG A 27 16.37 4.81 49.97
CA ARG A 27 16.99 4.26 51.17
C ARG A 27 18.50 4.13 51.08
N THR A 28 19.05 3.79 49.90
CA THR A 28 20.46 3.45 49.73
C THR A 28 21.26 4.53 49.00
N GLN A 29 20.58 5.50 48.38
CA GLN A 29 21.16 6.51 47.50
C GLN A 29 21.94 5.91 46.32
N SER A 30 21.60 4.67 45.93
CA SER A 30 22.26 3.93 44.84
C SER A 30 21.23 3.34 43.90
N TRP A 31 21.54 3.34 42.62
CA TRP A 31 20.84 2.59 41.58
C TRP A 31 21.47 1.22 41.31
N ASP A 32 22.52 0.88 42.04
CA ASP A 32 23.12 -0.45 41.97
C ASP A 32 22.31 -1.46 42.77
N ILE A 33 21.33 -2.07 42.10
CA ILE A 33 20.33 -2.95 42.69
C ILE A 33 20.84 -4.38 42.64
N PRO A 34 21.08 -5.06 43.78
CA PRO A 34 21.58 -6.42 43.79
C PRO A 34 20.61 -7.40 43.11
N GLU A 35 21.14 -8.34 42.31
CA GLU A 35 20.33 -9.34 41.62
C GLU A 35 19.40 -10.13 42.54
N TYR A 36 19.87 -10.44 43.76
CA TYR A 36 19.14 -11.23 44.76
C TYR A 36 18.06 -10.42 45.50
N LEU A 37 17.90 -9.12 45.24
CA LEU A 37 16.92 -8.32 45.97
C LEU A 37 15.51 -8.82 45.70
N ILE A 38 14.82 -9.19 46.79
CA ILE A 38 13.42 -9.58 46.82
C ILE A 38 12.67 -8.64 47.75
N VAL A 39 11.58 -8.06 47.30
CA VAL A 39 10.68 -7.20 48.09
C VAL A 39 9.27 -7.75 47.92
N ASP A 40 8.60 -8.05 49.04
CA ASP A 40 7.22 -8.58 49.05
C ASP A 40 7.02 -9.78 48.09
N GLY A 41 7.98 -10.68 48.06
CA GLY A 41 8.01 -11.87 47.18
C GLY A 41 8.30 -11.55 45.70
N CYS A 42 8.54 -10.30 45.34
CA CYS A 42 8.89 -9.87 44.00
C CYS A 42 10.40 -9.83 43.81
N LYS A 43 10.90 -10.48 42.75
CA LYS A 43 12.32 -10.52 42.39
C LYS A 43 12.76 -9.22 41.72
N VAL A 44 12.89 -8.16 42.51
CA VAL A 44 13.16 -6.79 42.03
C VAL A 44 14.52 -6.71 41.35
N GLY A 45 15.57 -7.33 41.92
CA GLY A 45 16.91 -7.30 41.34
C GLY A 45 17.00 -7.98 39.98
N LYS A 46 16.38 -9.18 39.83
CA LYS A 46 16.31 -9.83 38.50
C LYS A 46 15.56 -9.05 37.49
N TRP A 47 14.44 -8.44 37.88
CA TRP A 47 13.68 -7.55 36.99
C TRP A 47 14.50 -6.33 36.58
N TRP A 48 15.27 -5.74 37.51
CA TRP A 48 16.15 -4.60 37.23
C TRP A 48 17.21 -4.89 36.18
N ILE A 49 17.88 -6.03 36.25
CA ILE A 49 18.86 -6.48 35.26
C ILE A 49 18.18 -6.65 33.90
N GLU A 50 17.04 -7.35 33.87
CA GLU A 50 16.30 -7.61 32.63
C GLU A 50 15.78 -6.34 31.97
N ILE A 51 15.22 -5.39 32.74
CA ILE A 51 14.70 -4.15 32.17
C ILE A 51 15.82 -3.27 31.62
N ASN A 52 16.97 -3.18 32.31
CA ASN A 52 18.14 -2.47 31.82
C ASN A 52 18.72 -3.06 30.53
N LYS A 53 18.70 -4.38 30.41
CA LYS A 53 19.04 -5.07 29.18
C LYS A 53 18.08 -4.65 28.07
N ARG A 54 16.77 -4.74 28.30
CA ARG A 54 15.73 -4.38 27.31
C ARG A 54 15.77 -2.91 26.91
N ILE A 55 16.15 -2.01 27.81
CA ILE A 55 16.35 -0.59 27.52
C ILE A 55 17.49 -0.44 26.49
N ARG A 56 18.60 -1.16 26.65
CA ARG A 56 19.72 -1.14 25.69
C ARG A 56 19.36 -1.76 24.34
N GLU A 57 18.49 -2.73 24.35
CA GLU A 57 18.00 -3.47 23.17
C GLU A 57 16.76 -2.80 22.52
N GLY A 58 16.22 -1.70 23.07
CA GLY A 58 15.00 -1.06 22.59
C GLY A 58 13.77 -1.97 22.55
N SER A 59 13.76 -3.06 23.34
CA SER A 59 12.69 -4.07 23.33
C SER A 59 11.66 -3.87 24.43
N ILE A 60 11.36 -2.59 24.76
CA ILE A 60 10.37 -2.18 25.76
C ILE A 60 9.29 -1.29 25.15
N PRO A 61 8.05 -1.35 25.67
CA PRO A 61 6.99 -0.41 25.28
C PRO A 61 7.29 1.04 25.72
N ASP A 62 6.81 2.01 24.95
CA ASP A 62 6.99 3.43 25.24
C ASP A 62 6.43 3.86 26.60
N GLU A 63 5.38 3.20 27.11
CA GLU A 63 4.85 3.44 28.45
C GLU A 63 5.86 3.10 29.55
N VAL A 64 6.69 2.09 29.33
CA VAL A 64 7.75 1.74 30.30
C VAL A 64 8.85 2.79 30.22
N VAL A 65 9.20 3.26 29.03
CA VAL A 65 10.15 4.38 28.83
C VAL A 65 9.63 5.62 29.58
N HIS A 66 8.38 5.99 29.34
CA HIS A 66 7.72 7.12 29.99
C HIS A 66 7.74 6.98 31.53
N LEU A 67 7.39 5.80 32.02
CA LEU A 67 7.42 5.49 33.46
C LEU A 67 8.80 5.72 34.08
N MET A 68 9.88 5.26 33.41
CA MET A 68 11.24 5.43 33.90
C MET A 68 11.65 6.91 33.97
N ILE A 69 11.31 7.66 32.93
CA ILE A 69 11.59 9.10 32.83
C ILE A 69 10.82 9.89 33.90
N ASP A 70 9.51 9.68 34.04
CA ASP A 70 8.65 10.36 34.97
C ASP A 70 9.08 10.13 36.43
N LYS A 71 9.45 8.89 36.74
CA LYS A 71 9.92 8.52 38.09
C LYS A 71 11.38 8.91 38.33
N LYS A 72 12.06 9.46 37.32
CA LYS A 72 13.50 9.83 37.38
C LYS A 72 14.37 8.64 37.78
N ILE A 73 14.09 7.47 37.24
CA ILE A 73 14.88 6.26 37.50
C ILE A 73 16.11 6.27 36.59
N ASP A 74 17.28 6.28 37.19
CA ASP A 74 18.53 6.22 36.43
C ASP A 74 18.90 4.77 36.12
N CYS A 75 18.77 4.41 34.87
CA CYS A 75 19.10 3.10 34.30
C CYS A 75 20.56 3.02 33.83
N GLY A 76 21.40 4.03 34.12
CA GLY A 76 22.77 4.13 33.63
C GLY A 76 22.85 4.41 32.11
N ILE A 77 21.73 4.47 31.43
CA ILE A 77 21.55 4.84 30.04
C ILE A 77 20.15 5.48 29.87
N ARG A 78 20.04 6.48 29.02
CA ARG A 78 18.73 7.10 28.74
C ARG A 78 17.81 6.12 28.02
N PRO A 79 16.63 5.78 28.54
CA PRO A 79 15.63 5.05 27.78
C PRO A 79 15.19 5.85 26.54
N LEU A 80 15.08 5.20 25.39
CA LEU A 80 14.62 5.81 24.16
C LEU A 80 13.22 5.32 23.79
N TYR A 81 12.39 6.22 23.30
CA TYR A 81 11.11 5.86 22.68
C TYR A 81 11.30 5.10 21.38
N GLN A 82 10.32 4.31 20.97
CA GLN A 82 10.42 3.52 19.73
C GLN A 82 10.63 4.38 18.48
N GLU A 83 10.11 5.59 18.46
CA GLU A 83 10.35 6.56 17.39
C GLU A 83 11.83 7.00 17.33
N GLU A 84 12.47 7.26 18.48
CA GLU A 84 13.89 7.63 18.53
C GLU A 84 14.78 6.47 18.05
N TRP A 85 14.44 5.24 18.43
CA TRP A 85 15.08 4.04 17.92
C TRP A 85 14.95 3.91 16.40
N TYR A 86 13.77 4.21 15.88
CA TYR A 86 13.49 4.13 14.46
C TYR A 86 14.30 5.17 13.66
N GLN A 87 14.39 6.41 14.15
CA GLN A 87 15.22 7.44 13.53
C GLN A 87 16.70 7.05 13.57
N MET A 88 17.20 6.54 14.68
CA MET A 88 18.56 6.01 14.80
C MET A 88 18.82 4.87 13.79
N GLY A 89 17.84 4.00 13.59
CA GLY A 89 17.90 2.93 12.59
C GLY A 89 17.93 3.44 11.16
N LYS A 90 17.19 4.50 10.84
CA LYS A 90 17.25 5.18 9.52
C LYS A 90 18.62 5.80 9.28
N GLU A 91 19.13 6.59 10.22
CA GLU A 91 20.46 7.21 10.11
C GLU A 91 21.58 6.18 9.97
N TRP A 92 21.45 5.04 10.68
CA TRP A 92 22.40 3.94 10.53
C TRP A 92 22.37 3.37 9.12
N LYS A 93 21.19 3.10 8.57
CA LYS A 93 21.00 2.57 7.22
C LYS A 93 21.57 3.48 6.15
N GLU A 94 21.39 4.79 6.29
CA GLU A 94 21.96 5.78 5.36
C GLU A 94 23.50 5.71 5.30
N LYS A 95 24.14 5.39 6.43
CA LYS A 95 25.60 5.32 6.54
C LYS A 95 26.18 3.93 6.25
N HIS A 96 25.33 2.88 6.17
CA HIS A 96 25.75 1.47 6.12
C HIS A 96 24.95 0.67 5.06
N ASP A 97 24.99 1.12 3.80
CA ASP A 97 24.42 0.44 2.63
C ASP A 97 22.95 -0.03 2.80
N GLY A 98 22.15 0.72 3.55
CA GLY A 98 20.73 0.44 3.76
C GLY A 98 20.43 -0.72 4.72
N ARG A 99 21.42 -1.22 5.48
CA ARG A 99 21.26 -2.42 6.32
C ARG A 99 21.62 -2.17 7.78
N ILE A 100 20.89 -2.83 8.66
CA ILE A 100 21.28 -3.02 10.06
C ILE A 100 21.79 -4.47 10.16
N GLY A 101 23.09 -4.61 10.23
CA GLY A 101 23.77 -5.91 10.26
C GLY A 101 24.03 -6.41 11.69
N LYS A 102 24.75 -7.53 11.79
CA LYS A 102 25.21 -8.08 13.06
C LYS A 102 26.14 -7.09 13.76
N ASN A 103 26.01 -7.02 15.08
CA ASN A 103 26.80 -6.13 15.95
C ASN A 103 26.61 -4.62 15.63
N ALA A 104 25.47 -4.22 15.09
CA ALA A 104 25.13 -2.83 14.92
C ALA A 104 24.84 -2.17 16.27
N HIS A 105 25.71 -1.26 16.69
CA HIS A 105 25.61 -0.53 17.97
C HIS A 105 25.78 0.96 17.76
N VAL A 106 25.01 1.77 18.50
CA VAL A 106 25.19 3.20 18.59
C VAL A 106 25.46 3.54 20.07
N GLY A 107 26.75 3.71 20.42
CA GLY A 107 27.15 3.83 21.80
C GLY A 107 26.80 2.57 22.60
N GLN A 108 25.96 2.71 23.61
CA GLN A 108 25.51 1.58 24.47
C GLN A 108 24.24 0.91 23.96
N TYR A 109 23.66 1.39 22.85
CA TYR A 109 22.41 0.88 22.29
C TYR A 109 22.67 -0.23 21.28
N ASP A 110 21.99 -1.37 21.46
CA ASP A 110 22.06 -2.51 20.55
C ASP A 110 21.01 -2.36 19.45
N LEU A 111 21.44 -1.79 18.32
CA LEU A 111 20.58 -1.50 17.20
C LEU A 111 20.14 -2.76 16.45
N GLU A 112 20.94 -3.83 16.46
CA GLU A 112 20.57 -5.13 15.89
C GLU A 112 19.40 -5.74 16.67
N ALA A 113 19.52 -5.82 18.00
CA ALA A 113 18.47 -6.38 18.85
C ALA A 113 17.17 -5.60 18.72
N TRP A 114 17.25 -4.25 18.74
CA TRP A 114 16.08 -3.41 18.48
C TRP A 114 15.48 -3.71 17.11
N TYR A 115 16.26 -3.82 16.05
CA TYR A 115 15.75 -4.04 14.71
C TYR A 115 15.00 -5.37 14.59
N LEU A 116 15.50 -6.42 15.20
CA LEU A 116 14.82 -7.73 15.27
C LEU A 116 13.48 -7.64 16.03
N TYR A 117 13.48 -6.91 17.14
CA TYR A 117 12.24 -6.63 17.88
C TYR A 117 11.24 -5.84 17.03
N PHE A 118 11.69 -4.76 16.37
CA PHE A 118 10.87 -3.93 15.49
C PHE A 118 10.27 -4.72 14.32
N ILE A 119 11.06 -5.55 13.64
CA ILE A 119 10.58 -6.41 12.55
C ILE A 119 9.52 -7.40 13.07
N SER A 120 9.75 -8.01 14.22
CA SER A 120 8.77 -8.90 14.85
C SER A 120 7.47 -8.17 15.19
N TYR A 121 7.56 -6.95 15.69
CA TYR A 121 6.41 -6.09 15.98
C TYR A 121 5.66 -5.72 14.69
N ARG A 122 6.36 -5.21 13.68
CA ARG A 122 5.80 -4.83 12.38
C ARG A 122 5.09 -6.00 11.69
N ASN A 123 5.63 -7.20 11.77
CA ASN A 123 5.04 -8.39 11.15
C ASN A 123 3.69 -8.79 11.76
N LYS A 124 3.39 -8.39 12.99
CA LYS A 124 2.04 -8.55 13.58
C LYS A 124 1.00 -7.69 12.88
N GLU A 125 1.41 -6.63 12.21
CA GLU A 125 0.57 -5.73 11.42
C GLU A 125 0.44 -6.16 9.94
N SER A 126 0.62 -7.45 9.66
CA SER A 126 0.62 -8.02 8.30
C SER A 126 -0.62 -7.64 7.46
N LYS A 127 -1.78 -7.48 8.11
CA LYS A 127 -3.00 -7.01 7.46
C LYS A 127 -2.86 -5.58 6.95
N TRP A 128 -2.31 -4.68 7.77
CA TRP A 128 -2.08 -3.30 7.36
C TRP A 128 -1.02 -3.23 6.27
N LEU A 129 0.09 -3.97 6.41
CA LEU A 129 1.16 -4.04 5.41
C LEU A 129 0.63 -4.49 4.05
N GLY A 130 -0.15 -5.57 3.99
CA GLY A 130 -0.76 -6.01 2.74
C GLY A 130 -1.76 -5.01 2.13
N GLN A 131 -2.42 -4.21 2.96
CA GLN A 131 -3.26 -3.10 2.51
C GLN A 131 -2.42 -1.94 1.98
N PHE A 132 -1.33 -1.59 2.67
CA PHE A 132 -0.40 -0.55 2.25
C PHE A 132 0.28 -0.89 0.92
N ASP A 133 0.76 -2.12 0.73
CA ASP A 133 1.39 -2.56 -0.51
C ASP A 133 0.44 -2.38 -1.70
N LYS A 134 -0.81 -2.78 -1.51
CA LYS A 134 -1.87 -2.57 -2.50
C LYS A 134 -2.15 -1.09 -2.75
N PHE A 135 -2.22 -0.28 -1.68
CA PHE A 135 -2.41 1.16 -1.80
C PHE A 135 -1.22 1.84 -2.49
N SER A 136 0.01 1.50 -2.10
CA SER A 136 1.23 2.04 -2.66
C SER A 136 1.33 1.80 -4.17
N SER A 137 1.01 0.60 -4.63
CA SER A 137 0.97 0.28 -6.07
C SER A 137 -0.04 1.14 -6.84
N ILE A 138 -1.19 1.42 -6.23
CA ILE A 138 -2.23 2.28 -6.80
C ILE A 138 -1.78 3.75 -6.76
N TRP A 139 -1.23 4.20 -5.63
CA TRP A 139 -0.87 5.59 -5.39
C TRP A 139 0.29 6.06 -6.27
N LYS A 140 1.36 5.27 -6.36
CA LYS A 140 2.52 5.54 -7.23
C LYS A 140 2.22 5.34 -8.71
N GLY A 141 1.27 4.48 -9.04
CA GLY A 141 0.88 4.24 -10.42
C GLY A 141 0.15 5.44 -11.03
N ASN A 142 0.45 5.74 -12.31
CA ASN A 142 -0.26 6.78 -13.06
C ASN A 142 -1.56 6.28 -13.69
N GLY A 143 -1.92 5.02 -13.44
CA GLY A 143 -3.10 4.38 -14.00
C GLY A 143 -4.41 4.86 -13.38
N MET A 144 -5.50 4.59 -14.09
CA MET A 144 -6.85 4.87 -13.60
C MET A 144 -7.22 3.93 -12.44
N ILE A 145 -7.94 4.46 -11.48
CA ILE A 145 -8.46 3.72 -10.33
C ILE A 145 -9.88 3.27 -10.64
N SER A 146 -10.17 1.99 -10.53
CA SER A 146 -11.56 1.53 -10.64
C SER A 146 -12.40 2.02 -9.46
N ALA A 147 -13.60 2.52 -9.71
CA ALA A 147 -14.54 2.97 -8.67
C ALA A 147 -14.84 1.87 -7.62
N ASP A 148 -14.79 0.60 -8.02
CA ASP A 148 -15.02 -0.56 -7.16
C ASP A 148 -13.75 -1.08 -6.47
N MET A 149 -12.60 -0.45 -6.74
CA MET A 149 -11.33 -0.88 -6.16
C MET A 149 -11.34 -0.69 -4.66
N ARG A 150 -10.97 -1.76 -3.94
CA ARG A 150 -10.98 -1.81 -2.49
C ARG A 150 -9.63 -2.21 -1.92
N ILE A 151 -9.34 -1.63 -0.77
CA ILE A 151 -8.23 -1.98 0.10
C ILE A 151 -8.84 -2.53 1.38
N GLY A 152 -8.72 -3.85 1.58
CA GLY A 152 -9.53 -4.55 2.56
C GLY A 152 -11.02 -4.43 2.22
N ASN A 153 -11.81 -3.98 3.18
CA ASN A 153 -13.24 -3.75 3.02
C ASN A 153 -13.63 -2.30 2.67
N LYS A 154 -12.66 -1.38 2.56
CA LYS A 154 -12.90 0.04 2.28
C LYS A 154 -12.61 0.37 0.81
N LYS A 155 -13.30 1.36 0.23
CA LYS A 155 -12.89 1.97 -1.03
C LYS A 155 -11.51 2.62 -0.86
N VAL A 156 -10.74 2.76 -1.94
CA VAL A 156 -9.37 3.32 -1.92
C VAL A 156 -9.32 4.67 -1.19
N GLY A 157 -10.25 5.58 -1.53
CA GLY A 157 -10.34 6.91 -0.89
C GLY A 157 -10.67 6.85 0.59
N ASP A 158 -11.57 5.96 0.98
CA ASP A 158 -11.97 5.81 2.38
C ASP A 158 -10.88 5.13 3.21
N TRP A 159 -10.08 4.24 2.61
CA TRP A 159 -8.91 3.68 3.26
C TRP A 159 -7.86 4.77 3.51
N ALA A 160 -7.56 5.59 2.50
CA ALA A 160 -6.60 6.69 2.61
C ALA A 160 -7.03 7.72 3.67
N VAL A 161 -8.30 8.13 3.65
CA VAL A 161 -8.85 9.07 4.64
C VAL A 161 -8.80 8.47 6.05
N ALA A 162 -9.01 7.16 6.19
CA ALA A 162 -8.90 6.51 7.49
C ALA A 162 -7.47 6.58 8.07
N GLN A 163 -6.42 6.62 7.22
CA GLN A 163 -5.05 6.84 7.72
C GLN A 163 -4.88 8.27 8.26
N ILE A 164 -5.45 9.27 7.57
CA ILE A 164 -5.39 10.69 7.98
C ILE A 164 -6.12 10.91 9.32
N GLN A 165 -7.21 10.19 9.54
CA GLN A 165 -8.07 10.34 10.72
C GLN A 165 -7.62 9.48 11.91
N ASP A 166 -6.69 8.55 11.69
CA ASP A 166 -6.18 7.66 12.75
C ASP A 166 -5.16 8.42 13.60
N LYS A 167 -5.61 8.90 14.75
CA LYS A 167 -4.77 9.62 15.73
C LYS A 167 -3.72 8.73 16.40
N ASP A 168 -3.92 7.42 16.32
CA ASP A 168 -3.03 6.40 16.90
C ASP A 168 -2.17 5.73 15.83
N LEU A 169 -2.10 6.31 14.64
CA LEU A 169 -1.25 5.79 13.58
C LEU A 169 0.21 5.80 14.04
N SER A 170 0.87 4.66 13.97
CA SER A 170 2.26 4.56 14.43
C SER A 170 3.22 5.26 13.45
N PHE A 171 4.26 5.89 13.98
CA PHE A 171 5.27 6.67 13.24
C PHE A 171 5.84 5.94 12.01
N TRP A 172 6.10 4.64 12.11
CA TRP A 172 6.64 3.88 10.98
C TRP A 172 5.62 3.68 9.84
N LYS A 173 4.31 3.71 10.13
CA LYS A 173 3.25 3.71 9.11
C LYS A 173 3.15 5.06 8.44
N GLU A 174 3.29 6.15 9.21
CA GLU A 174 3.37 7.50 8.68
C GLU A 174 4.56 7.63 7.73
N ASP A 175 5.74 7.20 8.17
CA ASP A 175 6.95 7.23 7.36
C ASP A 175 6.81 6.42 6.06
N MET A 176 6.23 5.23 6.11
CA MET A 176 5.95 4.44 4.89
C MET A 176 4.98 5.16 3.94
N LEU A 177 3.98 5.89 4.46
CA LEU A 177 3.07 6.69 3.66
C LEU A 177 3.78 7.91 3.07
N ASP A 178 4.64 8.58 3.84
CA ASP A 178 5.45 9.71 3.36
C ASP A 178 6.43 9.29 2.26
N GLU A 179 7.07 8.12 2.36
CA GLU A 179 7.95 7.56 1.33
C GLU A 179 7.27 7.36 -0.02
N ILE A 180 5.96 7.18 -0.05
CA ILE A 180 5.18 7.11 -1.29
C ILE A 180 4.62 8.47 -1.73
N GLY A 181 4.96 9.56 -1.04
CA GLY A 181 4.42 10.88 -1.31
C GLY A 181 2.94 11.01 -0.97
N PHE A 182 2.51 10.38 0.12
CA PHE A 182 1.13 10.46 0.59
C PHE A 182 0.78 11.88 1.02
N ILE A 183 -0.44 12.31 0.74
CA ILE A 183 -0.91 13.66 1.06
C ILE A 183 -1.81 13.61 2.28
N TRP A 184 -1.36 14.20 3.39
CA TRP A 184 -2.07 14.26 4.67
C TRP A 184 -3.19 15.32 4.67
N ASN A 185 -3.99 15.33 3.60
CA ASN A 185 -5.12 16.23 3.46
C ASN A 185 -6.30 15.48 2.82
N GLU A 186 -7.36 15.25 3.58
CA GLU A 186 -8.52 14.49 3.16
C GLU A 186 -9.11 15.01 1.84
N ARG A 187 -9.32 16.32 1.72
CA ARG A 187 -9.90 16.93 0.52
C ARG A 187 -9.03 16.67 -0.71
N LYS A 188 -7.71 16.87 -0.58
CA LYS A 188 -6.76 16.64 -1.69
C LYS A 188 -6.68 15.17 -2.07
N VAL A 189 -6.64 14.27 -1.09
CA VAL A 189 -6.63 12.82 -1.34
C VAL A 189 -7.89 12.40 -2.08
N ARG A 190 -9.07 12.81 -1.62
CA ARG A 190 -10.34 12.51 -2.31
C ARG A 190 -10.38 13.10 -3.72
N GLU A 191 -9.86 14.29 -3.92
CA GLU A 191 -9.76 14.92 -5.23
C GLU A 191 -8.87 14.15 -6.19
N ILE A 192 -7.66 13.74 -5.75
CA ILE A 192 -6.73 12.95 -6.56
C ILE A 192 -7.35 11.62 -6.95
N ILE A 193 -7.90 10.89 -5.97
CA ILE A 193 -8.52 9.60 -6.24
C ILE A 193 -9.72 9.75 -7.16
N ARG A 194 -10.54 10.79 -6.97
CA ARG A 194 -11.66 11.11 -7.84
C ARG A 194 -11.20 11.44 -9.27
N LYS A 195 -10.13 12.22 -9.45
CA LYS A 195 -9.57 12.53 -10.78
C LYS A 195 -9.01 11.28 -11.47
N ARG A 196 -8.49 10.33 -10.71
CA ARG A 196 -7.93 9.06 -11.20
C ARG A 196 -8.97 7.94 -11.28
N THR A 197 -10.14 8.13 -10.71
CA THR A 197 -11.25 7.19 -10.87
C THR A 197 -11.91 7.46 -12.20
N ASN A 198 -11.99 6.44 -13.05
CA ASN A 198 -12.78 6.53 -14.29
C ASN A 198 -14.19 6.95 -13.91
N PHE A 199 -14.58 8.12 -14.38
CA PHE A 199 -15.90 8.65 -14.18
C PHE A 199 -16.94 7.73 -14.81
N HIS A 200 -17.46 6.83 -14.00
CA HIS A 200 -18.79 6.32 -14.21
C HIS A 200 -19.53 6.35 -12.89
N SER A 201 -20.41 7.29 -12.80
CA SER A 201 -21.33 7.64 -11.74
C SER A 201 -20.69 8.32 -10.52
N ASP A 202 -21.09 9.53 -10.26
CA ASP A 202 -21.87 9.87 -9.08
C ASP A 202 -22.24 11.35 -9.01
N THR A 203 -22.04 12.11 -10.05
CA THR A 203 -22.64 13.47 -10.11
C THR A 203 -22.79 13.99 -11.54
N VAL A 204 -23.23 13.19 -12.46
CA VAL A 204 -23.89 13.74 -13.63
C VAL A 204 -25.35 13.85 -13.24
N ASP A 205 -25.83 15.08 -13.04
CA ASP A 205 -27.25 15.40 -12.98
C ASP A 205 -27.97 14.52 -14.00
N SER A 206 -28.99 13.81 -13.58
CA SER A 206 -29.72 12.85 -14.43
C SER A 206 -30.20 13.49 -15.74
N ARG A 207 -30.35 14.81 -15.80
CA ARG A 207 -30.65 15.60 -17.00
C ARG A 207 -29.47 15.75 -17.95
N ARG A 208 -28.23 15.85 -17.42
CA ARG A 208 -26.99 15.79 -18.21
C ARG A 208 -26.70 14.41 -18.70
N LEU A 209 -26.99 13.37 -17.89
CA LEU A 209 -26.90 12.00 -18.34
C LEU A 209 -27.84 11.74 -19.52
N GLN A 210 -29.07 12.25 -19.47
CA GLN A 210 -30.04 12.10 -20.54
C GLN A 210 -29.59 12.86 -21.81
N SER A 211 -29.05 14.08 -21.72
CA SER A 211 -28.48 14.77 -22.87
C SER A 211 -27.26 14.09 -23.47
N TYR A 212 -26.41 13.47 -22.62
CA TYR A 212 -25.30 12.63 -23.10
C TYR A 212 -25.78 11.31 -23.71
N ILE A 213 -26.91 10.77 -23.24
CA ILE A 213 -27.56 9.59 -23.85
C ILE A 213 -28.18 9.93 -25.17
N ASP A 214 -28.76 11.12 -25.31
CA ASP A 214 -29.40 11.60 -26.53
C ASP A 214 -28.36 12.06 -27.58
N GLU A 215 -27.18 12.51 -27.17
CA GLU A 215 -25.99 12.75 -28.01
C GLU A 215 -25.08 11.48 -28.09
N ALA A 216 -25.34 10.47 -27.27
CA ALA A 216 -24.51 9.32 -27.19
C ALA A 216 -24.69 8.41 -28.40
N ASP A 217 -23.57 7.98 -28.85
CA ASP A 217 -23.34 6.91 -29.75
C ASP A 217 -24.46 5.87 -29.76
N PRO A 218 -25.20 5.70 -30.88
CA PRO A 218 -26.26 4.70 -31.04
C PRO A 218 -25.81 3.28 -30.68
N ALA A 219 -24.50 3.02 -30.60
CA ALA A 219 -23.92 1.77 -30.18
C ALA A 219 -23.85 1.59 -28.65
N GLY A 220 -24.23 2.58 -27.82
CA GLY A 220 -24.20 2.48 -26.35
C GLY A 220 -22.83 2.15 -25.76
N ILE A 221 -21.75 2.38 -26.50
CA ILE A 221 -20.37 2.17 -26.04
C ILE A 221 -19.99 3.35 -25.17
N THR A 222 -19.60 3.07 -23.93
CA THR A 222 -19.24 4.09 -22.94
C THR A 222 -17.76 4.38 -22.89
N PHE A 223 -16.92 3.36 -23.13
CA PHE A 223 -15.46 3.51 -23.25
C PHE A 223 -14.85 2.33 -24.03
N ILE A 224 -13.65 2.54 -24.56
CA ILE A 224 -12.79 1.49 -25.12
C ILE A 224 -11.38 1.74 -24.59
N ASP A 225 -10.93 0.87 -23.69
CA ASP A 225 -9.59 0.92 -23.13
C ASP A 225 -8.72 -0.17 -23.76
N VAL A 226 -7.49 0.19 -24.12
CA VAL A 226 -6.48 -0.75 -24.60
C VAL A 226 -5.56 -1.08 -23.43
N TYR A 227 -5.63 -2.30 -22.94
CA TYR A 227 -4.70 -2.82 -21.96
C TYR A 227 -3.58 -3.54 -22.67
N GLY A 228 -2.39 -3.39 -22.12
CA GLY A 228 -1.16 -3.92 -22.62
C GLY A 228 -1.22 -5.33 -23.23
N PHE A 229 -0.09 -5.81 -23.51
CA PHE A 229 0.20 -7.04 -24.20
C PHE A 229 -0.11 -8.30 -23.36
N VAL A 230 -0.75 -9.27 -23.96
CA VAL A 230 -0.91 -10.62 -23.43
C VAL A 230 -0.07 -11.55 -24.31
N ALA A 231 1.08 -12.00 -23.80
CA ALA A 231 1.93 -12.95 -24.51
C ALA A 231 1.27 -14.34 -24.58
N GLU A 232 1.30 -14.98 -25.73
CA GLU A 232 0.91 -16.39 -25.87
C GLU A 232 2.00 -17.30 -25.29
N ASN A 233 3.27 -16.90 -25.41
CA ASN A 233 4.44 -17.63 -24.89
C ASN A 233 5.41 -16.67 -24.19
N LYS A 234 6.19 -17.20 -23.22
CA LYS A 234 7.29 -16.45 -22.62
C LYS A 234 8.32 -16.08 -23.68
N GLY A 235 8.57 -14.78 -23.87
CA GLY A 235 9.55 -14.28 -24.82
C GLY A 235 8.95 -13.69 -26.10
N ASP A 236 7.62 -13.70 -26.27
CA ASP A 236 6.99 -13.04 -27.41
C ASP A 236 7.20 -11.51 -27.33
N ILE A 237 7.52 -10.92 -28.49
CA ILE A 237 7.67 -9.48 -28.63
C ILE A 237 6.28 -8.84 -28.76
N PRO A 238 5.99 -7.74 -28.04
CA PRO A 238 4.65 -7.14 -28.00
C PRO A 238 4.00 -6.87 -29.36
N TRP A 239 4.75 -6.37 -30.30
CA TRP A 239 4.24 -5.98 -31.62
C TRP A 239 4.48 -7.03 -32.73
N SER A 240 4.94 -8.21 -32.36
CA SER A 240 5.10 -9.33 -33.31
C SER A 240 3.77 -9.97 -33.66
N GLY A 241 3.71 -10.70 -34.79
CA GLY A 241 2.52 -11.40 -35.23
C GLY A 241 1.98 -12.47 -34.27
N LYS A 242 2.71 -12.77 -33.19
CA LYS A 242 2.29 -13.69 -32.11
C LYS A 242 1.68 -12.99 -30.91
N GLY A 243 1.81 -11.65 -30.80
CA GLY A 243 1.31 -10.88 -29.69
C GLY A 243 -0.21 -10.69 -29.72
N LEU A 244 -0.82 -10.74 -28.55
CA LEU A 244 -2.24 -10.44 -28.34
C LEU A 244 -2.40 -9.20 -27.44
N PHE A 245 -3.21 -8.26 -27.88
CA PHE A 245 -3.59 -7.10 -27.09
C PHE A 245 -5.01 -7.26 -26.58
N ARG A 246 -5.23 -6.88 -25.33
CA ARG A 246 -6.54 -6.89 -24.70
C ARG A 246 -7.14 -5.49 -24.74
N CYS A 247 -8.33 -5.38 -25.34
CA CYS A 247 -9.16 -4.19 -25.27
C CYS A 247 -10.39 -4.49 -24.41
N GLU A 248 -10.78 -3.55 -23.56
CA GLU A 248 -11.97 -3.66 -22.75
C GLU A 248 -12.98 -2.59 -23.21
N VAL A 249 -14.16 -3.04 -23.61
CA VAL A 249 -15.24 -2.19 -24.11
C VAL A 249 -16.33 -2.17 -23.06
N GLY A 250 -16.60 -0.98 -22.50
CA GLY A 250 -17.73 -0.75 -21.60
C GLY A 250 -19.01 -0.46 -22.38
N ILE A 251 -20.10 -1.07 -21.92
CA ILE A 251 -21.43 -0.88 -22.49
C ILE A 251 -22.33 -0.27 -21.43
N ASN A 252 -23.29 0.55 -21.84
CA ASN A 252 -24.22 1.18 -20.93
C ASN A 252 -24.92 0.17 -20.02
N SER A 253 -24.91 0.44 -18.71
CA SER A 253 -25.35 -0.48 -17.66
C SER A 253 -26.85 -0.67 -17.52
N ILE A 254 -27.67 -0.01 -18.33
CA ILE A 254 -29.13 -0.11 -18.28
C ILE A 254 -29.68 -1.44 -18.85
N PHE A 255 -28.83 -2.23 -19.48
CA PHE A 255 -29.25 -3.53 -20.04
C PHE A 255 -29.37 -4.61 -18.96
N THR A 256 -30.46 -5.38 -19.04
CA THR A 256 -30.53 -6.69 -18.37
C THR A 256 -29.56 -7.67 -19.05
N ASP A 257 -29.18 -8.74 -18.37
CA ASP A 257 -28.27 -9.77 -18.92
C ASP A 257 -28.71 -10.32 -20.28
N LYS A 258 -30.03 -10.47 -20.47
CA LYS A 258 -30.60 -10.93 -21.75
C LYS A 258 -30.45 -9.85 -22.83
N GLN A 259 -30.85 -8.62 -22.51
CA GLN A 259 -30.72 -7.48 -23.42
C GLN A 259 -29.25 -7.24 -23.80
N PHE A 260 -28.34 -7.34 -22.84
CA PHE A 260 -26.91 -7.23 -23.10
C PHE A 260 -26.41 -8.27 -24.08
N THR A 261 -26.83 -9.52 -23.94
CA THR A 261 -26.44 -10.60 -24.86
C THR A 261 -26.97 -10.35 -26.27
N ASP A 262 -28.20 -9.94 -26.40
CA ASP A 262 -28.83 -9.67 -27.71
C ASP A 262 -28.20 -8.42 -28.36
N TYR A 263 -27.90 -7.40 -27.56
CA TYR A 263 -27.17 -6.21 -27.98
C TYR A 263 -25.78 -6.57 -28.53
N VAL A 264 -24.97 -7.33 -27.80
CA VAL A 264 -23.61 -7.70 -28.22
C VAL A 264 -23.65 -8.46 -29.55
N LYS A 265 -24.59 -9.39 -29.73
CA LYS A 265 -24.77 -10.10 -31.00
C LYS A 265 -25.10 -9.14 -32.16
N LYS A 266 -26.03 -8.22 -31.93
CA LYS A 266 -26.46 -7.23 -32.93
C LYS A 266 -25.35 -6.27 -33.30
N MET A 267 -24.59 -5.79 -32.31
CA MET A 267 -23.57 -4.73 -32.47
C MET A 267 -22.15 -5.27 -32.67
N GLN A 268 -21.95 -6.56 -32.81
CA GLN A 268 -20.64 -7.20 -32.88
C GLN A 268 -19.69 -6.55 -33.90
N LYS A 269 -20.19 -6.25 -35.11
CA LYS A 269 -19.39 -5.62 -36.18
C LYS A 269 -18.98 -4.20 -35.82
N GLU A 270 -19.87 -3.42 -35.24
CA GLU A 270 -19.60 -2.04 -34.85
C GLU A 270 -18.63 -1.98 -33.65
N ILE A 271 -18.81 -2.85 -32.66
CA ILE A 271 -17.88 -2.99 -31.54
C ILE A 271 -16.48 -3.34 -32.06
N ALA A 272 -16.38 -4.31 -32.95
CA ALA A 272 -15.11 -4.70 -33.59
C ALA A 272 -14.44 -3.54 -34.31
N LYS A 273 -15.19 -2.81 -35.15
CA LYS A 273 -14.68 -1.65 -35.89
C LYS A 273 -14.12 -0.57 -34.99
N ARG A 274 -14.88 -0.19 -33.94
CA ARG A 274 -14.45 0.86 -32.99
C ARG A 274 -13.28 0.42 -32.12
N THR A 275 -13.25 -0.84 -31.71
CA THR A 275 -12.12 -1.38 -30.95
C THR A 275 -10.85 -1.36 -31.78
N LYS A 276 -10.91 -1.74 -33.08
CA LYS A 276 -9.78 -1.62 -33.98
C LYS A 276 -9.31 -0.17 -34.12
N ALA A 277 -10.22 0.79 -34.33
CA ALA A 277 -9.88 2.21 -34.43
C ALA A 277 -9.23 2.77 -33.14
N SER A 278 -9.68 2.32 -31.96
CA SER A 278 -9.06 2.69 -30.68
C SER A 278 -7.69 2.06 -30.50
N PHE A 279 -7.52 0.83 -30.94
CA PHE A 279 -6.23 0.15 -30.91
C PHE A 279 -5.21 0.81 -31.86
N LEU A 280 -5.62 1.19 -33.07
CA LEU A 280 -4.74 1.92 -34.01
C LEU A 280 -4.27 3.27 -33.42
N ARG A 281 -5.16 4.00 -32.74
CA ARG A 281 -4.77 5.23 -32.02
C ARG A 281 -3.78 4.94 -30.89
N TYR A 282 -3.97 3.86 -30.14
CA TYR A 282 -3.03 3.42 -29.12
C TYR A 282 -1.66 3.08 -29.72
N ALA A 283 -1.63 2.35 -30.85
CA ALA A 283 -0.39 2.01 -31.56
C ALA A 283 0.33 3.28 -32.03
N ALA A 284 -0.39 4.22 -32.65
CA ALA A 284 0.17 5.49 -33.11
C ALA A 284 0.76 6.30 -31.95
N ASN A 285 0.09 6.36 -30.80
CA ASN A 285 0.61 6.99 -29.58
C ASN A 285 1.87 6.31 -29.04
N SER A 286 2.05 5.02 -29.34
CA SER A 286 3.24 4.23 -29.02
C SER A 286 4.29 4.27 -30.15
N ARG A 287 4.17 5.19 -31.10
CA ARG A 287 5.03 5.37 -32.28
C ARG A 287 5.08 4.14 -33.21
N VAL A 288 4.04 3.33 -33.20
CA VAL A 288 3.92 2.14 -34.07
C VAL A 288 2.90 2.42 -35.15
N ALA A 289 3.34 2.46 -36.42
CA ALA A 289 2.48 2.68 -37.56
C ALA A 289 1.81 1.35 -37.98
N LEU A 290 0.51 1.22 -37.70
CA LEU A 290 -0.33 0.09 -38.09
C LEU A 290 -1.53 0.59 -38.91
N THR A 291 -1.99 -0.24 -39.81
CA THR A 291 -3.23 -0.08 -40.60
C THR A 291 -4.29 -1.09 -40.14
N ASP A 292 -5.53 -0.94 -40.60
CA ASP A 292 -6.62 -1.90 -40.28
C ASP A 292 -6.33 -3.32 -40.77
N ASP A 293 -5.54 -3.45 -41.85
CA ASP A 293 -5.14 -4.74 -42.43
C ASP A 293 -4.05 -5.45 -41.58
N ASP A 294 -3.31 -4.69 -40.79
CA ASP A 294 -2.24 -5.22 -39.91
C ASP A 294 -2.78 -5.84 -38.62
N ILE A 295 -4.10 -5.71 -38.38
CA ILE A 295 -4.71 -6.16 -37.14
C ILE A 295 -5.96 -7.01 -37.35
N ARG A 296 -6.13 -8.03 -36.52
CA ARG A 296 -7.33 -8.90 -36.54
C ARG A 296 -7.93 -9.05 -35.16
N ILE A 297 -9.26 -9.09 -35.09
CA ILE A 297 -9.97 -9.53 -33.90
C ILE A 297 -9.75 -11.03 -33.74
N HIS A 298 -9.02 -11.44 -32.74
CA HIS A 298 -8.76 -12.84 -32.41
C HIS A 298 -9.95 -13.45 -31.66
N ARG A 299 -10.49 -12.73 -30.66
CA ARG A 299 -11.62 -13.19 -29.84
C ARG A 299 -12.40 -12.03 -29.25
N MET A 300 -13.69 -12.22 -29.08
CA MET A 300 -14.57 -11.31 -28.35
C MET A 300 -15.34 -12.09 -27.29
N VAL A 301 -15.29 -11.65 -26.04
CA VAL A 301 -15.94 -12.29 -24.89
C VAL A 301 -16.78 -11.28 -24.14
N ALA A 302 -18.06 -11.56 -23.99
CA ALA A 302 -19.00 -10.71 -23.27
C ALA A 302 -19.11 -11.16 -21.80
N TYR A 303 -18.87 -10.23 -20.86
CA TYR A 303 -19.06 -10.42 -19.44
C TYR A 303 -20.38 -9.77 -18.98
N LYS A 304 -21.44 -10.56 -18.91
CA LYS A 304 -22.80 -10.09 -18.62
C LYS A 304 -22.89 -9.34 -17.28
N SER A 305 -22.33 -9.91 -16.22
CA SER A 305 -22.40 -9.34 -14.86
C SER A 305 -21.71 -7.98 -14.71
N LYS A 306 -20.91 -7.57 -15.68
CA LYS A 306 -20.17 -6.29 -15.66
C LYS A 306 -20.51 -5.37 -16.83
N HIS A 307 -21.40 -5.80 -17.74
CA HIS A 307 -21.70 -5.11 -19.00
C HIS A 307 -20.46 -4.69 -19.77
N ARG A 308 -19.47 -5.61 -19.85
CA ARG A 308 -18.18 -5.38 -20.49
C ARG A 308 -17.91 -6.45 -21.55
N ILE A 309 -17.19 -6.06 -22.58
CA ILE A 309 -16.74 -6.95 -23.63
C ILE A 309 -15.22 -6.90 -23.67
N ILE A 310 -14.58 -8.04 -23.59
CA ILE A 310 -13.14 -8.14 -23.81
C ILE A 310 -12.93 -8.56 -25.27
N VAL A 311 -12.15 -7.74 -25.96
CA VAL A 311 -11.77 -7.96 -27.35
C VAL A 311 -10.27 -8.19 -27.37
N LEU A 312 -9.86 -9.35 -27.88
CA LEU A 312 -8.46 -9.65 -28.11
C LEU A 312 -8.12 -9.32 -29.55
N ILE A 313 -7.12 -8.46 -29.73
CA ILE A 313 -6.60 -8.04 -31.04
C ILE A 313 -5.23 -8.68 -31.24
N ARG A 314 -5.02 -9.26 -32.40
CA ARG A 314 -3.72 -9.74 -32.84
C ARG A 314 -3.16 -8.81 -33.91
N VAL A 315 -1.92 -8.42 -33.78
CA VAL A 315 -1.13 -7.82 -34.87
C VAL A 315 -0.68 -8.93 -35.79
N THR A 316 -0.94 -8.80 -37.08
CA THR A 316 -0.68 -9.84 -38.09
C THR A 316 0.59 -9.58 -38.91
N ARG A 317 1.20 -8.42 -38.71
CA ARG A 317 2.44 -8.01 -39.38
C ARG A 317 3.54 -7.93 -38.32
N ASP A 318 4.74 -8.35 -38.67
CA ASP A 318 5.94 -8.08 -37.87
C ASP A 318 6.26 -6.59 -37.95
N VAL A 319 6.36 -5.95 -36.80
CA VAL A 319 6.65 -4.51 -36.67
C VAL A 319 8.07 -4.37 -36.16
N GLU A 320 8.94 -3.81 -36.98
CA GLU A 320 10.25 -3.34 -36.54
C GLU A 320 10.04 -2.03 -35.71
N ILE A 321 10.49 -2.05 -34.48
CA ILE A 321 10.52 -0.87 -33.64
C ILE A 321 11.89 -0.23 -33.90
N GLU A 322 11.91 0.89 -34.60
CA GLU A 322 13.12 1.74 -34.63
C GLU A 322 13.36 2.29 -33.22
N ILE A 323 14.33 1.72 -32.54
CA ILE A 323 14.87 2.29 -31.30
C ILE A 323 15.83 3.39 -31.75
N GLU A 324 15.36 4.63 -31.79
CA GLU A 324 16.30 5.76 -31.84
C GLU A 324 17.08 5.75 -30.53
N ASP A 325 18.36 5.43 -30.59
CA ASP A 325 19.31 5.67 -29.51
C ASP A 325 19.29 7.16 -29.20
N ALA A 326 18.65 7.52 -28.10
CA ALA A 326 18.76 8.86 -27.53
C ALA A 326 20.18 9.01 -26.99
N GLY A 327 21.05 9.66 -27.79
CA GLY A 327 22.40 10.08 -27.43
C GLY A 327 22.43 11.09 -26.31
#